data_5f84787b42771c7f3b15431016923f02
#
_entry.id   5f84787b42771c7f3b15431016923f02
#
_cell.length_a   1.000
_cell.length_b   1.000
_cell.length_c   1.000
_cell.angle_alpha   90.00
_cell.angle_beta   90.00
_cell.angle_gamma   90.00
#
_symmetry.space_group_name_H-M   'P 1'
#
loop_
_entity.id
_entity.type
_entity.pdbx_description
1 polymer ?
#
loop_
_entity_poly.entity_id
_entity_poly.type
_entity_poly.pdbx_seq_one_letter_code
_entity_poly.pdbx_strand_id
1 'polypeptide(L)'
;MIKTIFLSLLLVFSFNTIDLKAADSGPPPQVIQKTNPTYAEAKALVKSKKFDKAVVMLEELLKDKKNANNPDILNDYAFSLRNLKQFDKAEKFYLAALKIDPKHIGANEYLGELYLQTKRPEQAKKILEILKNCNCEEYKELKEQVEKYK
;
A
#
# COMPACT_ATOMS: atom_id res chain seq x y z
N MET A 1 38.85 47.17 81.45
CA MET A 1 38.56 45.71 81.29
C MET A 1 37.18 45.60 80.71
N ILE A 2 37.11 45.44 79.44
CA ILE A 2 35.83 45.40 78.66
C ILE A 2 35.60 43.95 78.26
N LYS A 3 34.56 43.34 78.83
CA LYS A 3 34.12 41.98 78.40
C LYS A 3 33.28 42.09 77.16
N THR A 4 33.78 41.58 76.03
CA THR A 4 33.05 41.41 74.82
C THR A 4 32.19 40.17 74.92
N ILE A 5 30.85 40.36 74.78
CA ILE A 5 29.87 39.29 74.72
C ILE A 5 29.73 38.98 73.27
N PHE A 6 30.14 37.77 72.88
CA PHE A 6 29.82 37.21 71.51
C PHE A 6 28.38 36.65 71.49
N LEU A 7 27.51 37.34 70.83
CA LEU A 7 26.16 36.84 70.54
C LEU A 7 26.22 35.96 69.30
N SER A 8 26.16 34.67 69.56
CA SER A 8 26.11 33.66 68.48
C SER A 8 24.71 33.62 67.88
N LEU A 9 24.56 34.15 66.66
CA LEU A 9 23.31 34.08 65.87
C LEU A 9 23.25 32.74 65.15
N LEU A 10 22.47 31.78 65.68
CA LEU A 10 22.14 30.52 65.03
C LEU A 10 21.11 30.78 63.89
N LEU A 11 21.61 30.82 62.68
CA LEU A 11 20.77 30.80 61.51
C LEU A 11 20.26 29.37 61.28
N VAL A 12 19.01 29.15 61.62
CA VAL A 12 18.31 27.90 61.25
C VAL A 12 17.94 27.95 59.79
N PHE A 13 18.71 27.25 58.93
CA PHE A 13 18.33 27.02 57.60
C PHE A 13 17.25 25.95 57.58
N SER A 14 16.01 26.37 57.38
CA SER A 14 14.90 25.45 57.02
C SER A 14 15.13 24.95 55.61
N PHE A 15 15.58 23.74 55.49
CA PHE A 15 15.56 23.02 54.19
C PHE A 15 14.11 22.72 53.82
N ASN A 16 13.53 23.53 52.96
CA ASN A 16 12.34 23.14 52.25
C ASN A 16 12.73 22.00 51.30
N THR A 17 12.37 20.78 51.68
CA THR A 17 12.41 19.64 50.78
C THR A 17 11.34 19.88 49.69
N ILE A 18 11.79 20.29 48.50
CA ILE A 18 10.94 20.27 47.33
C ILE A 18 10.72 18.80 47.00
N ASP A 19 9.55 18.27 47.33
CA ASP A 19 9.08 16.99 46.77
C ASP A 19 9.05 17.13 45.27
N LEU A 20 10.10 16.66 44.63
CA LEU A 20 10.14 16.48 43.20
C LEU A 20 9.21 15.29 42.88
N LYS A 21 7.91 15.59 42.71
CA LYS A 21 6.94 14.64 42.17
C LYS A 21 7.51 14.13 40.89
N ALA A 22 7.93 12.86 40.87
CA ALA A 22 8.39 12.18 39.66
C ALA A 22 7.35 12.42 38.59
N ALA A 23 7.75 13.16 37.54
CA ALA A 23 6.94 13.27 36.34
C ALA A 23 6.73 11.84 35.85
N ASP A 24 5.47 11.46 35.76
CA ASP A 24 5.03 10.23 35.11
C ASP A 24 5.67 10.20 33.74
N SER A 25 6.77 9.46 33.62
CA SER A 25 7.40 9.17 32.36
C SER A 25 6.55 8.10 31.68
N GLY A 26 5.45 8.55 31.06
CA GLY A 26 4.74 7.71 30.11
C GLY A 26 5.75 7.06 29.14
N PRO A 27 5.46 5.88 28.59
CA PRO A 27 6.37 5.23 27.68
C PRO A 27 6.74 6.22 26.57
N PRO A 28 8.02 6.24 26.14
CA PRO A 28 8.45 7.16 25.10
C PRO A 28 7.56 6.99 23.88
N PRO A 29 7.21 8.07 23.17
CA PRO A 29 6.40 7.96 21.98
C PRO A 29 7.05 6.94 21.06
N GLN A 30 6.31 5.88 20.77
CA GLN A 30 6.77 4.85 19.85
C GLN A 30 7.03 5.55 18.52
N VAL A 31 8.30 5.69 18.18
CA VAL A 31 8.72 6.09 16.83
C VAL A 31 8.17 5.00 15.93
N ILE A 32 7.04 5.27 15.27
CA ILE A 32 6.52 4.42 14.21
C ILE A 32 7.61 4.45 13.15
N GLN A 33 8.50 3.47 13.19
CA GLN A 33 9.44 3.27 12.09
C GLN A 33 8.56 3.06 10.86
N LYS A 34 8.65 4.01 9.94
CA LYS A 34 7.99 3.92 8.65
C LYS A 34 8.66 2.76 7.91
N THR A 35 8.20 1.55 8.18
CA THR A 35 8.66 0.36 7.46
C THR A 35 8.29 0.57 6.00
N ASN A 36 9.24 0.34 5.10
CA ASN A 36 8.95 0.38 3.68
C ASN A 36 7.84 -0.64 3.39
N PRO A 37 6.81 -0.27 2.62
CA PRO A 37 5.71 -1.18 2.30
C PRO A 37 6.26 -2.43 1.62
N THR A 38 5.66 -3.56 1.93
CA THR A 38 5.98 -4.83 1.26
C THR A 38 4.91 -5.18 0.24
N TYR A 39 5.29 -5.91 -0.79
CA TYR A 39 4.31 -6.39 -1.77
C TYR A 39 3.29 -7.35 -1.15
N ALA A 40 3.69 -8.14 -0.15
CA ALA A 40 2.77 -9.02 0.56
C ALA A 40 1.64 -8.25 1.27
N GLU A 41 1.97 -7.13 1.92
CA GLU A 41 0.97 -6.25 2.54
C GLU A 41 0.04 -5.62 1.51
N ALA A 42 0.57 -5.15 0.38
CA ALA A 42 -0.22 -4.62 -0.71
C ALA A 42 -1.18 -5.67 -1.29
N LYS A 43 -0.72 -6.91 -1.52
CA LYS A 43 -1.57 -8.04 -1.94
C LYS A 43 -2.69 -8.33 -0.94
N ALA A 44 -2.41 -8.26 0.35
CA ALA A 44 -3.43 -8.45 1.39
C ALA A 44 -4.53 -7.37 1.32
N LEU A 45 -4.16 -6.13 0.99
CA LEU A 45 -5.12 -5.04 0.76
C LEU A 45 -5.97 -5.30 -0.49
N VAL A 46 -5.36 -5.73 -1.60
CA VAL A 46 -6.08 -6.11 -2.83
C VAL A 46 -7.07 -7.24 -2.53
N LYS A 47 -6.61 -8.32 -1.88
CA LYS A 47 -7.44 -9.47 -1.51
C LYS A 47 -8.62 -9.08 -0.60
N SER A 48 -8.40 -8.13 0.31
CA SER A 48 -9.46 -7.60 1.19
C SER A 48 -10.29 -6.49 0.55
N LYS A 49 -10.15 -6.23 -0.75
CA LYS A 49 -10.86 -5.22 -1.54
C LYS A 49 -10.70 -3.79 -1.01
N LYS A 50 -9.61 -3.51 -0.29
CA LYS A 50 -9.26 -2.16 0.20
C LYS A 50 -8.45 -1.43 -0.86
N PHE A 51 -9.08 -1.21 -2.03
CA PHE A 51 -8.40 -0.74 -3.25
C PHE A 51 -7.79 0.66 -3.11
N ASP A 52 -8.43 1.55 -2.38
CA ASP A 52 -7.92 2.88 -2.04
C ASP A 52 -6.54 2.82 -1.35
N LYS A 53 -6.42 1.93 -0.36
CA LYS A 53 -5.16 1.72 0.36
C LYS A 53 -4.15 0.93 -0.46
N ALA A 54 -4.63 -0.05 -1.22
CA ALA A 54 -3.77 -0.85 -2.10
C ALA A 54 -3.09 0.03 -3.16
N VAL A 55 -3.82 0.95 -3.80
CA VAL A 55 -3.27 1.88 -4.78
C VAL A 55 -2.12 2.71 -4.20
N VAL A 56 -2.30 3.28 -3.00
CA VAL A 56 -1.25 4.09 -2.37
C VAL A 56 0.00 3.26 -2.08
N MET A 57 -0.18 2.05 -1.57
CA MET A 57 0.93 1.16 -1.22
C MET A 57 1.66 0.62 -2.45
N LEU A 58 0.91 0.21 -3.49
CA LEU A 58 1.48 -0.30 -4.74
C LEU A 58 2.19 0.81 -5.53
N GLU A 59 1.66 2.03 -5.53
CA GLU A 59 2.33 3.19 -6.12
C GLU A 59 3.67 3.47 -5.44
N GLU A 60 3.74 3.38 -4.12
CA GLU A 60 4.99 3.55 -3.38
C GLU A 60 6.01 2.45 -3.72
N LEU A 61 5.54 1.20 -3.80
CA LEU A 61 6.37 0.06 -4.23
C LEU A 61 6.96 0.25 -5.64
N LEU A 62 6.18 0.78 -6.57
CA LEU A 62 6.60 1.00 -7.96
C LEU A 62 7.64 2.13 -8.12
N LYS A 63 7.87 2.97 -7.10
CA LYS A 63 8.96 3.97 -7.10
C LYS A 63 10.33 3.32 -6.92
N ASP A 64 10.39 2.13 -6.29
CA ASP A 64 11.64 1.38 -6.19
C ASP A 64 11.97 0.74 -7.55
N LYS A 65 13.18 0.99 -8.05
CA LYS A 65 13.66 0.42 -9.32
C LYS A 65 13.57 -1.10 -9.39
N LYS A 66 13.66 -1.80 -8.26
CA LYS A 66 13.51 -3.25 -8.19
C LYS A 66 12.11 -3.72 -8.53
N ASN A 67 11.11 -2.91 -8.21
CA ASN A 67 9.69 -3.22 -8.36
C ASN A 67 9.08 -2.59 -9.61
N ALA A 68 9.68 -1.54 -10.15
CA ALA A 68 9.13 -0.76 -11.27
C ALA A 68 8.80 -1.60 -12.52
N ASN A 69 9.51 -2.72 -12.70
CA ASN A 69 9.32 -3.67 -13.81
C ASN A 69 8.82 -5.04 -13.34
N ASN A 70 8.15 -5.12 -12.19
CA ASN A 70 7.53 -6.35 -11.74
C ASN A 70 6.10 -6.45 -12.30
N PRO A 71 5.80 -7.42 -13.20
CA PRO A 71 4.50 -7.52 -13.85
C PRO A 71 3.36 -7.81 -12.86
N ASP A 72 3.61 -8.57 -11.79
CA ASP A 72 2.60 -8.83 -10.75
C ASP A 72 2.20 -7.55 -10.01
N ILE A 73 3.18 -6.70 -9.65
CA ILE A 73 2.90 -5.43 -8.94
C ILE A 73 2.14 -4.47 -9.86
N LEU A 74 2.54 -4.38 -11.13
CA LEU A 74 1.86 -3.57 -12.14
C LEU A 74 0.41 -4.05 -12.37
N ASN A 75 0.21 -5.38 -12.42
CA ASN A 75 -1.10 -5.99 -12.52
C ASN A 75 -2.00 -5.67 -11.32
N ASP A 76 -1.51 -5.88 -10.10
CA ASP A 76 -2.29 -5.63 -8.88
C ASP A 76 -2.62 -4.14 -8.70
N TYR A 77 -1.72 -3.26 -9.14
CA TYR A 77 -1.96 -1.82 -9.18
C TYR A 77 -3.05 -1.47 -10.18
N ALA A 78 -2.97 -2.01 -11.39
CA ALA A 78 -3.98 -1.83 -12.43
C ALA A 78 -5.35 -2.38 -12.00
N PHE A 79 -5.37 -3.57 -11.38
CA PHE A 79 -6.59 -4.16 -10.83
C PHE A 79 -7.25 -3.27 -9.79
N SER A 80 -6.45 -2.72 -8.87
CA SER A 80 -6.96 -1.80 -7.85
C SER A 80 -7.51 -0.52 -8.47
N LEU A 81 -6.81 0.07 -9.45
CA LEU A 81 -7.27 1.25 -10.20
C LEU A 81 -8.58 0.97 -10.95
N ARG A 82 -8.71 -0.18 -11.61
CA ARG A 82 -9.93 -0.59 -12.31
C ARG A 82 -11.12 -0.67 -11.36
N ASN A 83 -10.94 -1.24 -10.17
CA ASN A 83 -11.99 -1.31 -9.16
C ASN A 83 -12.40 0.08 -8.62
N LEU A 84 -11.48 1.05 -8.63
CA LEU A 84 -11.75 2.45 -8.34
C LEU A 84 -12.29 3.25 -9.56
N LYS A 85 -12.63 2.56 -10.66
CA LYS A 85 -13.13 3.15 -11.91
C LYS A 85 -12.13 4.08 -12.63
N GLN A 86 -10.86 4.01 -12.31
CA GLN A 86 -9.79 4.76 -12.97
C GLN A 86 -9.31 3.96 -14.22
N PHE A 87 -10.21 3.77 -15.18
CA PHE A 87 -10.03 2.83 -16.30
C PHE A 87 -8.82 3.16 -17.18
N ASP A 88 -8.60 4.42 -17.54
CA ASP A 88 -7.49 4.81 -18.41
C ASP A 88 -6.11 4.53 -17.76
N LYS A 89 -6.03 4.79 -16.45
CA LYS A 89 -4.81 4.46 -15.71
C LYS A 89 -4.63 2.95 -15.59
N ALA A 90 -5.70 2.22 -15.27
CA ALA A 90 -5.65 0.76 -15.17
C ALA A 90 -5.17 0.12 -16.48
N GLU A 91 -5.72 0.52 -17.62
CA GLU A 91 -5.30 0.04 -18.93
C GLU A 91 -3.80 0.24 -19.16
N LYS A 92 -3.30 1.45 -18.88
CA LYS A 92 -1.88 1.77 -19.02
C LYS A 92 -0.99 0.81 -18.24
N PHE A 93 -1.36 0.47 -17.00
CA PHE A 93 -0.56 -0.40 -16.15
C PHE A 93 -0.70 -1.88 -16.49
N TYR A 94 -1.89 -2.35 -16.95
CA TYR A 94 -2.02 -3.69 -17.53
C TYR A 94 -1.13 -3.84 -18.78
N LEU A 95 -1.16 -2.87 -19.67
CA LEU A 95 -0.30 -2.89 -20.87
C LEU A 95 1.19 -2.83 -20.50
N ALA A 96 1.56 -2.11 -19.43
CA ALA A 96 2.93 -2.12 -18.93
C ALA A 96 3.33 -3.50 -18.38
N ALA A 97 2.47 -4.18 -17.64
CA ALA A 97 2.68 -5.55 -17.18
C ALA A 97 2.87 -6.52 -18.37
N LEU A 98 1.99 -6.43 -19.38
CA LEU A 98 2.04 -7.27 -20.56
C LEU A 98 3.19 -6.96 -21.52
N LYS A 99 3.76 -5.77 -21.46
CA LYS A 99 5.01 -5.46 -22.17
C LYS A 99 6.19 -6.23 -21.59
N ILE A 100 6.18 -6.52 -20.29
CA ILE A 100 7.22 -7.24 -19.57
C ILE A 100 6.98 -8.75 -19.69
N ASP A 101 5.75 -9.18 -19.40
CA ASP A 101 5.30 -10.57 -19.53
C ASP A 101 4.02 -10.63 -20.39
N PRO A 102 4.15 -10.85 -21.71
CA PRO A 102 3.01 -10.93 -22.62
C PRO A 102 2.02 -12.07 -22.31
N LYS A 103 2.47 -13.07 -21.53
CA LYS A 103 1.65 -14.23 -21.14
C LYS A 103 1.16 -14.15 -19.70
N HIS A 104 1.32 -13.03 -19.02
CA HIS A 104 0.83 -12.84 -17.67
C HIS A 104 -0.69 -13.04 -17.62
N ILE A 105 -1.11 -14.16 -17.04
CA ILE A 105 -2.51 -14.62 -17.10
C ILE A 105 -3.47 -13.56 -16.52
N GLY A 106 -3.27 -13.15 -15.27
CA GLY A 106 -4.16 -12.17 -14.63
C GLY A 106 -4.19 -10.81 -15.33
N ALA A 107 -3.06 -10.33 -15.88
CA ALA A 107 -3.06 -9.06 -16.60
C ALA A 107 -3.84 -9.13 -17.92
N ASN A 108 -3.76 -10.26 -18.63
CA ASN A 108 -4.58 -10.50 -19.81
C ASN A 108 -6.06 -10.58 -19.45
N GLU A 109 -6.44 -11.41 -18.49
CA GLU A 109 -7.83 -11.54 -18.04
C GLU A 109 -8.42 -10.17 -17.67
N TYR A 110 -7.78 -9.47 -16.73
CA TYR A 110 -8.31 -8.20 -16.20
C TYR A 110 -8.32 -7.08 -17.24
N LEU A 111 -7.39 -7.08 -18.19
CA LEU A 111 -7.45 -6.17 -19.34
C LEU A 111 -8.62 -6.51 -20.25
N GLY A 112 -8.89 -7.78 -20.50
CA GLY A 112 -10.06 -8.23 -21.23
C GLY A 112 -11.37 -7.78 -20.58
N GLU A 113 -11.50 -7.96 -19.27
CA GLU A 113 -12.65 -7.46 -18.50
C GLU A 113 -12.78 -5.93 -18.56
N LEU A 114 -11.65 -5.20 -18.45
CA LEU A 114 -11.64 -3.75 -18.57
C LEU A 114 -12.15 -3.32 -19.95
N TYR A 115 -11.77 -4.01 -21.02
CA TYR A 115 -12.28 -3.73 -22.36
C TYR A 115 -13.79 -3.92 -22.45
N LEU A 116 -14.35 -4.95 -21.85
CA LEU A 116 -15.81 -5.12 -21.77
C LEU A 116 -16.47 -3.98 -20.97
N GLN A 117 -15.91 -3.62 -19.81
CA GLN A 117 -16.42 -2.52 -18.98
C GLN A 117 -16.40 -1.17 -19.69
N THR A 118 -15.46 -0.98 -20.62
CA THR A 118 -15.30 0.25 -21.41
C THR A 118 -15.91 0.15 -22.82
N LYS A 119 -16.79 -0.82 -23.04
CA LYS A 119 -17.52 -1.05 -24.32
C LYS A 119 -16.61 -1.31 -25.52
N ARG A 120 -15.55 -2.07 -25.30
CA ARG A 120 -14.57 -2.44 -26.33
C ARG A 120 -14.48 -3.97 -26.51
N PRO A 121 -15.58 -4.68 -26.84
CA PRO A 121 -15.62 -6.15 -26.87
C PRO A 121 -14.64 -6.77 -27.87
N GLU A 122 -14.34 -6.10 -28.99
CA GLU A 122 -13.41 -6.64 -29.98
C GLU A 122 -11.96 -6.71 -29.43
N GLN A 123 -11.58 -5.80 -28.52
CA GLN A 123 -10.29 -5.90 -27.85
C GLN A 123 -10.31 -7.03 -26.82
N ALA A 124 -11.41 -7.21 -26.08
CA ALA A 124 -11.56 -8.34 -25.16
C ALA A 124 -11.45 -9.69 -25.89
N LYS A 125 -12.03 -9.84 -27.07
CA LYS A 125 -11.88 -11.05 -27.91
C LYS A 125 -10.43 -11.33 -28.31
N LYS A 126 -9.66 -10.29 -28.64
CA LYS A 126 -8.23 -10.44 -28.94
C LYS A 126 -7.44 -10.94 -27.73
N ILE A 127 -7.74 -10.42 -26.54
CA ILE A 127 -7.14 -10.90 -25.29
C ILE A 127 -7.52 -12.37 -25.04
N LEU A 128 -8.78 -12.73 -25.24
CA LEU A 128 -9.25 -14.11 -25.08
C LEU A 128 -8.46 -15.10 -25.95
N GLU A 129 -8.11 -14.73 -27.18
CA GLU A 129 -7.27 -15.58 -28.05
C GLU A 129 -5.86 -15.77 -27.51
N ILE A 130 -5.29 -14.76 -26.78
CA ILE A 130 -3.98 -14.89 -26.13
C ILE A 130 -4.05 -15.94 -25.02
N LEU A 131 -5.14 -15.96 -24.25
CA LEU A 131 -5.34 -16.89 -23.14
C LEU A 131 -5.76 -18.30 -23.56
N LYS A 132 -6.13 -18.52 -24.82
CA LYS A 132 -6.75 -19.76 -25.32
C LYS A 132 -6.01 -21.04 -24.93
N ASN A 133 -4.69 -21.00 -24.87
CA ASN A 133 -3.84 -22.16 -24.60
C ASN A 133 -3.32 -22.24 -23.17
N CYS A 134 -3.76 -21.38 -22.24
CA CYS A 134 -3.26 -21.40 -20.87
C CYS A 134 -3.79 -22.59 -20.05
N ASN A 135 -4.90 -23.19 -20.46
CA ASN A 135 -5.63 -24.21 -19.67
C ASN A 135 -5.94 -23.72 -18.23
N CYS A 136 -6.31 -22.45 -18.10
CA CYS A 136 -6.50 -21.74 -16.85
C CYS A 136 -7.96 -21.32 -16.66
N GLU A 137 -8.34 -20.99 -15.43
CA GLU A 137 -9.71 -20.56 -15.10
C GLU A 137 -10.01 -19.19 -15.68
N GLU A 138 -9.02 -18.30 -15.70
CA GLU A 138 -9.10 -16.95 -16.22
C GLU A 138 -9.55 -16.90 -17.69
N TYR A 139 -9.14 -17.88 -18.50
CA TYR A 139 -9.64 -18.02 -19.86
C TYR A 139 -11.15 -18.32 -19.89
N LYS A 140 -11.62 -19.21 -19.02
CA LYS A 140 -13.03 -19.60 -18.97
C LYS A 140 -13.89 -18.44 -18.48
N GLU A 141 -13.43 -17.74 -17.44
CA GLU A 141 -14.12 -16.58 -16.88
C GLU A 141 -14.25 -15.46 -17.89
N LEU A 142 -13.16 -15.08 -18.56
CA LEU A 142 -13.19 -14.06 -19.61
C LEU A 142 -14.03 -14.48 -20.81
N LYS A 143 -13.95 -15.76 -21.21
CA LYS A 143 -14.77 -16.30 -22.31
C LYS A 143 -16.26 -16.17 -22.05
N GLU A 144 -16.69 -16.56 -20.85
CA GLU A 144 -18.09 -16.45 -20.42
C GLU A 144 -18.57 -15.00 -20.45
N GLN A 145 -17.73 -14.05 -20.00
CA GLN A 145 -18.05 -12.62 -20.02
C GLN A 145 -18.16 -12.09 -21.45
N VAL A 146 -17.25 -12.47 -22.35
CA VAL A 146 -17.28 -12.09 -23.76
C VAL A 146 -18.52 -12.63 -24.47
N GLU A 147 -18.91 -13.89 -24.21
CA GLU A 147 -20.09 -14.53 -24.82
C GLU A 147 -21.41 -13.89 -24.30
N LYS A 148 -21.45 -13.44 -23.06
CA LYS A 148 -22.61 -12.75 -22.47
C LYS A 148 -22.70 -11.27 -22.86
N TYR A 149 -21.65 -10.70 -23.39
CA TYR A 149 -21.61 -9.29 -23.75
C TYR A 149 -22.50 -9.01 -24.96
N LYS A 150 -23.55 -8.21 -24.75
CA LYS A 150 -24.55 -7.83 -25.77
C LYS A 150 -24.41 -6.38 -26.19
#